data_13fa34087dfc7c36e1bc479fabefb8bc
#
_entry.id   13fa34087dfc7c36e1bc479fabefb8bc
#
_cell.length_a   1.000
_cell.length_b   1.000
_cell.length_c   1.000
_cell.angle_alpha   90.00
_cell.angle_beta   90.00
_cell.angle_gamma   90.00
#
_symmetry.space_group_name_H-M   'P 1'
#
loop_
_entity.id
_entity.type
_entity.pdbx_description
1 polymer ?
#
loop_
_entity_poly.entity_id
_entity_poly.type
_entity_poly.pdbx_seq_one_letter_code
_entity_poly.pdbx_strand_id
1 'polypeptide(L)'
;MKKVLLLSLSAILSLVSSCVLSQSLASYPQNWSQWPVVKESMNLPADTVLPDDASLFLQESVKAYSWINNGQGSPLTIRVNPEKIEQYQNHGPYTDGPTAVAVSEVQGIVWVTEHIGGEAIYGSYNRKGEDISHTHPSLQPSYCQSCHTTYKDICRNGTCASSTSLDTE
;
A
#
# COMPACT_ATOMS: atom_id res chain seq x y z
N MET A 1 74.72 -2.21 -2.84
CA MET A 1 73.56 -2.04 -3.78
C MET A 1 72.35 -2.74 -3.15
N LYS A 2 71.46 -1.97 -2.50
CA LYS A 2 70.25 -2.50 -1.82
C LYS A 2 69.07 -2.33 -2.79
N LYS A 3 68.44 -3.41 -3.23
CA LYS A 3 67.22 -3.42 -4.02
C LYS A 3 66.04 -3.24 -3.08
N VAL A 4 65.36 -2.12 -3.21
CA VAL A 4 64.07 -1.86 -2.54
C VAL A 4 62.95 -2.48 -3.35
N LEU A 5 62.25 -3.47 -2.78
CA LEU A 5 61.13 -4.14 -3.41
C LEU A 5 59.85 -3.35 -2.99
N LEU A 6 59.27 -2.61 -3.91
CA LEU A 6 58.02 -1.92 -3.74
C LEU A 6 56.87 -2.93 -3.95
N LEU A 7 56.23 -3.30 -2.83
CA LEU A 7 54.96 -4.05 -2.83
C LEU A 7 53.81 -3.08 -3.06
N SER A 8 53.25 -3.11 -4.26
CA SER A 8 51.99 -2.40 -4.58
C SER A 8 50.81 -3.16 -3.99
N LEU A 9 50.23 -2.61 -2.92
CA LEU A 9 49.01 -3.14 -2.32
C LEU A 9 47.79 -2.59 -3.10
N SER A 10 47.31 -3.37 -4.06
CA SER A 10 46.08 -3.07 -4.78
C SER A 10 44.87 -3.32 -3.87
N ALA A 11 44.31 -2.28 -3.30
CA ALA A 11 43.05 -2.36 -2.57
C ALA A 11 41.88 -2.54 -3.55
N ILE A 12 41.37 -3.76 -3.66
CA ILE A 12 40.15 -4.07 -4.39
C ILE A 12 38.97 -3.55 -3.53
N LEU A 13 38.44 -2.39 -3.89
CA LEU A 13 37.23 -1.83 -3.30
C LEU A 13 36.02 -2.56 -3.90
N SER A 14 35.57 -3.63 -3.23
CA SER A 14 34.36 -4.36 -3.59
C SER A 14 33.16 -3.48 -3.32
N LEU A 15 32.58 -2.87 -4.36
CA LEU A 15 31.28 -2.20 -4.32
C LEU A 15 30.21 -3.27 -4.09
N VAL A 16 29.84 -3.47 -2.83
CA VAL A 16 28.66 -4.25 -2.47
C VAL A 16 27.44 -3.36 -2.80
N SER A 17 26.88 -3.58 -4.00
CA SER A 17 25.59 -2.98 -4.37
C SER A 17 24.53 -3.63 -3.51
N SER A 18 24.18 -2.98 -2.39
CA SER A 18 23.07 -3.41 -1.55
C SER A 18 21.78 -3.17 -2.35
N CYS A 19 21.17 -4.23 -2.84
CA CYS A 19 19.83 -4.20 -3.39
C CYS A 19 18.89 -3.84 -2.22
N VAL A 20 18.50 -2.58 -2.11
CA VAL A 20 17.50 -2.15 -1.12
C VAL A 20 16.16 -2.68 -1.61
N LEU A 21 15.71 -3.78 -1.02
CA LEU A 21 14.36 -4.28 -1.23
C LEU A 21 13.37 -3.26 -0.66
N SER A 22 12.31 -2.98 -1.39
CA SER A 22 11.21 -2.15 -0.87
C SER A 22 10.66 -2.79 0.40
N GLN A 23 10.51 -2.00 1.44
CA GLN A 23 10.01 -2.44 2.73
C GLN A 23 8.78 -1.62 3.11
N SER A 24 7.81 -2.24 3.74
CA SER A 24 6.63 -1.58 4.32
C SER A 24 7.07 -0.52 5.34
N LEU A 25 6.43 0.65 5.27
CA LEU A 25 6.69 1.76 6.20
C LEU A 25 5.71 1.74 7.38
N ALA A 26 4.43 1.41 7.11
CA ALA A 26 3.41 1.26 8.13
C ALA A 26 3.62 -0.03 8.92
N SER A 27 3.33 -0.01 10.21
CA SER A 27 3.43 -1.16 11.10
C SER A 27 2.26 -2.13 10.91
N TYR A 28 2.53 -3.44 10.93
CA TYR A 28 1.46 -4.44 10.88
C TYR A 28 0.66 -4.48 12.20
N PRO A 29 -0.63 -4.14 12.20
CA PRO A 29 -1.42 -4.17 13.42
C PRO A 29 -1.89 -5.60 13.73
N GLN A 30 -1.36 -6.21 14.80
CA GLN A 30 -1.60 -7.62 15.15
C GLN A 30 -3.08 -7.97 15.37
N ASN A 31 -3.90 -7.00 15.78
CA ASN A 31 -5.32 -7.17 16.10
C ASN A 31 -6.28 -6.67 15.02
N TRP A 32 -5.80 -6.38 13.81
CA TRP A 32 -6.62 -5.81 12.72
C TRP A 32 -7.88 -6.63 12.41
N SER A 33 -7.82 -7.95 12.58
CA SER A 33 -8.97 -8.84 12.31
C SER A 33 -10.16 -8.61 13.24
N GLN A 34 -9.92 -7.99 14.40
CA GLN A 34 -10.95 -7.60 15.36
C GLN A 34 -11.52 -6.20 15.11
N TRP A 35 -10.90 -5.42 14.21
CA TRP A 35 -11.38 -4.09 13.89
C TRP A 35 -12.72 -4.14 13.14
N PRO A 36 -13.62 -3.19 13.39
CA PRO A 36 -14.89 -3.15 12.68
C PRO A 36 -14.69 -2.96 11.18
N VAL A 37 -15.53 -3.66 10.42
CA VAL A 37 -15.66 -3.42 8.97
C VAL A 37 -16.45 -2.14 8.80
N VAL A 38 -15.87 -1.17 8.10
CA VAL A 38 -16.51 0.10 7.78
C VAL A 38 -16.99 0.17 6.34
N LYS A 39 -16.42 -0.70 5.48
CA LYS A 39 -16.80 -0.75 4.07
C LYS A 39 -16.42 -2.11 3.46
N GLU A 40 -17.27 -2.56 2.56
CA GLU A 40 -16.97 -3.60 1.58
C GLU A 40 -16.76 -2.94 0.22
N SER A 41 -15.82 -3.44 -0.55
CA SER A 41 -15.41 -2.91 -1.86
C SER A 41 -14.92 -4.07 -2.74
N MET A 42 -14.36 -3.73 -3.90
CA MET A 42 -13.82 -4.73 -4.83
C MET A 42 -12.63 -4.15 -5.58
N ASN A 43 -11.58 -4.94 -5.74
CA ASN A 43 -10.64 -4.78 -6.83
C ASN A 43 -11.30 -5.33 -8.10
N LEU A 44 -11.54 -4.45 -9.06
CA LEU A 44 -12.23 -4.83 -10.30
C LEU A 44 -11.37 -5.79 -11.15
N PRO A 45 -11.99 -6.67 -11.94
CA PRO A 45 -11.28 -7.48 -12.93
C PRO A 45 -10.47 -6.63 -13.92
N ALA A 46 -9.37 -7.19 -14.41
CA ALA A 46 -8.46 -6.51 -15.34
C ALA A 46 -9.10 -6.15 -16.68
N ASP A 47 -10.09 -6.91 -17.09
CA ASP A 47 -10.88 -6.75 -18.33
C ASP A 47 -12.16 -5.92 -18.14
N THR A 48 -12.32 -5.28 -16.98
CA THR A 48 -13.48 -4.43 -16.72
C THR A 48 -13.57 -3.31 -17.75
N VAL A 49 -14.68 -3.24 -18.46
CA VAL A 49 -14.99 -2.12 -19.36
C VAL A 49 -15.48 -0.96 -18.51
N LEU A 50 -14.66 0.07 -18.41
CA LEU A 50 -15.02 1.29 -17.69
C LEU A 50 -15.84 2.23 -18.59
N PRO A 51 -16.74 3.04 -18.02
CA PRO A 51 -17.38 4.13 -18.75
C PRO A 51 -16.35 5.11 -19.36
N ASP A 52 -16.70 5.78 -20.45
CA ASP A 52 -15.80 6.74 -21.12
C ASP A 52 -15.43 7.92 -20.21
N ASP A 53 -16.30 8.28 -19.27
CA ASP A 53 -16.13 9.32 -18.28
C ASP A 53 -15.58 8.82 -16.93
N ALA A 54 -15.13 7.57 -16.86
CA ALA A 54 -14.54 7.00 -15.65
C ALA A 54 -13.38 7.87 -15.14
N SER A 55 -13.37 8.14 -13.84
CA SER A 55 -12.33 8.94 -13.23
C SER A 55 -10.94 8.33 -13.44
N LEU A 56 -9.90 9.16 -13.54
CA LEU A 56 -8.51 8.69 -13.63
C LEU A 56 -8.14 7.79 -12.44
N PHE A 57 -8.65 8.10 -11.25
CA PHE A 57 -8.45 7.26 -10.07
C PHE A 57 -8.96 5.83 -10.29
N LEU A 58 -10.17 5.68 -10.85
CA LEU A 58 -10.74 4.36 -11.13
C LEU A 58 -9.93 3.62 -12.20
N GLN A 59 -9.56 4.31 -13.29
CA GLN A 59 -8.74 3.73 -14.35
C GLN A 59 -7.39 3.23 -13.82
N GLU A 60 -6.70 4.05 -13.02
CA GLU A 60 -5.42 3.69 -12.42
C GLU A 60 -5.57 2.58 -11.35
N SER A 61 -6.67 2.56 -10.61
CA SER A 61 -6.95 1.50 -9.65
C SER A 61 -7.12 0.14 -10.33
N VAL A 62 -7.84 0.08 -11.47
CA VAL A 62 -7.96 -1.16 -12.25
C VAL A 62 -6.60 -1.64 -12.73
N LYS A 63 -5.76 -0.75 -13.26
CA LYS A 63 -4.40 -1.09 -13.71
C LYS A 63 -3.52 -1.57 -12.55
N ALA A 64 -3.55 -0.86 -11.42
CA ALA A 64 -2.72 -1.15 -10.24
C ALA A 64 -2.99 -2.55 -9.68
N TYR A 65 -4.22 -2.99 -9.73
CA TYR A 65 -4.66 -4.26 -9.14
C TYR A 65 -5.04 -5.32 -10.18
N SER A 66 -4.74 -5.10 -11.47
CA SER A 66 -5.03 -6.03 -12.57
C SER A 66 -4.39 -7.42 -12.42
N TRP A 67 -3.37 -7.56 -11.61
CA TRP A 67 -2.70 -8.84 -11.31
C TRP A 67 -3.39 -9.65 -10.20
N ILE A 68 -4.26 -9.03 -9.41
CA ILE A 68 -4.93 -9.68 -8.29
C ILE A 68 -5.84 -10.81 -8.82
N ASN A 69 -5.72 -11.99 -8.18
CA ASN A 69 -6.51 -13.16 -8.53
C ASN A 69 -6.44 -13.51 -10.03
N ASN A 70 -5.23 -13.45 -10.60
CA ASN A 70 -4.98 -13.68 -12.04
C ASN A 70 -5.86 -12.80 -12.94
N GLY A 71 -6.11 -11.56 -12.54
CA GLY A 71 -6.91 -10.60 -13.29
C GLY A 71 -8.43 -10.70 -13.07
N GLN A 72 -8.90 -11.59 -12.21
CA GLN A 72 -10.34 -11.75 -11.94
C GLN A 72 -10.87 -10.78 -10.88
N GLY A 73 -10.00 -9.96 -10.31
CA GLY A 73 -10.35 -9.07 -9.20
C GLY A 73 -10.56 -9.81 -7.89
N SER A 74 -10.94 -9.09 -6.86
CA SER A 74 -11.10 -9.65 -5.51
C SER A 74 -11.98 -8.75 -4.64
N PRO A 75 -12.89 -9.33 -3.85
CA PRO A 75 -13.53 -8.57 -2.78
C PRO A 75 -12.49 -7.97 -1.82
N LEU A 76 -12.78 -6.76 -1.38
CA LEU A 76 -12.01 -6.03 -0.39
C LEU A 76 -12.87 -5.71 0.82
N THR A 77 -12.30 -5.89 1.99
CA THR A 77 -12.90 -5.44 3.25
C THR A 77 -12.05 -4.34 3.85
N ILE A 78 -12.63 -3.18 4.11
CA ILE A 78 -11.95 -2.08 4.79
C ILE A 78 -12.31 -2.12 6.27
N ARG A 79 -11.29 -2.19 7.10
CA ARG A 79 -11.42 -2.17 8.56
C ARG A 79 -10.66 -0.98 9.12
N VAL A 80 -11.23 -0.37 10.14
CA VAL A 80 -10.66 0.83 10.77
C VAL A 80 -10.37 0.56 12.23
N ASN A 81 -9.23 1.04 12.70
CA ASN A 81 -8.89 1.01 14.11
C ASN A 81 -10.02 1.63 14.93
N PRO A 82 -10.57 0.92 15.95
CA PRO A 82 -11.68 1.42 16.75
C PRO A 82 -11.46 2.83 17.33
N GLU A 83 -10.22 3.15 17.70
CA GLU A 83 -9.85 4.46 18.24
C GLU A 83 -9.88 5.59 17.22
N LYS A 84 -9.97 5.25 15.92
CA LYS A 84 -9.89 6.21 14.81
C LYS A 84 -11.14 6.26 13.94
N ILE A 85 -12.23 5.60 14.33
CA ILE A 85 -13.45 5.54 13.54
C ILE A 85 -14.02 6.93 13.28
N GLU A 86 -14.10 7.79 14.31
CA GLU A 86 -14.59 9.15 14.17
C GLU A 86 -13.71 9.98 13.22
N GLN A 87 -12.39 9.85 13.36
CA GLN A 87 -11.44 10.53 12.46
C GLN A 87 -11.62 10.03 11.02
N TYR A 88 -11.82 8.72 10.84
CA TYR A 88 -12.03 8.14 9.51
C TYR A 88 -13.33 8.65 8.85
N GLN A 89 -14.43 8.72 9.60
CA GLN A 89 -15.72 9.25 9.12
C GLN A 89 -15.62 10.74 8.72
N ASN A 90 -14.76 11.49 9.40
CA ASN A 90 -14.53 12.91 9.12
C ASN A 90 -13.37 13.15 8.13
N HIS A 91 -12.78 12.09 7.56
CA HIS A 91 -11.60 12.15 6.67
C HIS A 91 -10.36 12.81 7.31
N GLY A 92 -10.16 12.60 8.59
CA GLY A 92 -9.07 13.18 9.38
C GLY A 92 -9.42 14.52 10.04
N PRO A 93 -8.43 15.20 10.63
CA PRO A 93 -7.04 14.75 10.73
C PRO A 93 -6.90 13.51 11.60
N TYR A 94 -5.86 12.71 11.31
CA TYR A 94 -5.59 11.48 12.05
C TYR A 94 -4.49 11.68 13.08
N THR A 95 -4.65 11.07 14.25
CA THR A 95 -3.60 10.90 15.24
C THR A 95 -2.62 9.80 14.81
N ASP A 96 -1.43 9.75 15.42
CA ASP A 96 -0.40 8.76 15.11
C ASP A 96 -0.86 7.31 15.35
N GLY A 97 -0.30 6.39 14.58
CA GLY A 97 -0.50 4.94 14.65
C GLY A 97 -1.39 4.36 13.53
N PRO A 98 -1.53 3.02 13.50
CA PRO A 98 -2.30 2.32 12.47
C PRO A 98 -3.75 2.80 12.43
N THR A 99 -4.21 3.17 11.24
CA THR A 99 -5.52 3.80 11.03
C THR A 99 -6.52 2.84 10.40
N ALA A 100 -6.15 2.23 9.29
CA ALA A 100 -7.04 1.36 8.53
C ALA A 100 -6.27 0.24 7.85
N VAL A 101 -6.99 -0.83 7.56
CA VAL A 101 -6.50 -1.90 6.68
C VAL A 101 -7.53 -2.18 5.59
N ALA A 102 -7.01 -2.41 4.37
CA ALA A 102 -7.76 -3.02 3.29
C ALA A 102 -7.32 -4.48 3.17
N VAL A 103 -8.26 -5.41 3.07
CA VAL A 103 -7.97 -6.85 3.10
C VAL A 103 -8.55 -7.51 1.86
N SER A 104 -7.70 -8.15 1.05
CA SER A 104 -8.12 -9.10 0.04
C SER A 104 -8.14 -10.50 0.62
N GLU A 105 -9.33 -11.05 0.83
CA GLU A 105 -9.50 -12.40 1.37
C GLU A 105 -8.94 -13.48 0.44
N VAL A 106 -9.10 -13.29 -0.88
CA VAL A 106 -8.66 -14.24 -1.91
C VAL A 106 -7.15 -14.35 -1.98
N GLN A 107 -6.45 -13.20 -1.90
CA GLN A 107 -4.98 -13.15 -1.98
C GLN A 107 -4.31 -13.20 -0.61
N GLY A 108 -5.07 -13.02 0.47
CA GLY A 108 -4.51 -12.95 1.82
C GLY A 108 -3.62 -11.72 2.04
N ILE A 109 -3.85 -10.65 1.27
CA ILE A 109 -3.09 -9.40 1.39
C ILE A 109 -3.78 -8.48 2.38
N VAL A 110 -2.97 -7.85 3.22
CA VAL A 110 -3.37 -6.81 4.18
C VAL A 110 -2.58 -5.54 3.85
N TRP A 111 -3.24 -4.57 3.22
CA TRP A 111 -2.68 -3.23 3.04
C TRP A 111 -2.96 -2.40 4.28
N VAL A 112 -1.94 -1.76 4.81
CA VAL A 112 -2.02 -0.97 6.04
C VAL A 112 -1.81 0.50 5.71
N THR A 113 -2.67 1.36 6.26
CA THR A 113 -2.46 2.81 6.35
C THR A 113 -2.22 3.16 7.81
N GLU A 114 -1.11 3.81 8.08
CA GLU A 114 -0.74 4.34 9.39
C GLU A 114 -0.45 5.84 9.24
N HIS A 115 -0.71 6.62 10.29
CA HIS A 115 -0.37 8.04 10.32
C HIS A 115 0.74 8.30 11.35
N ILE A 116 1.71 9.12 10.99
CA ILE A 116 2.78 9.59 11.86
C ILE A 116 3.00 11.07 11.58
N GLY A 117 2.85 11.92 12.60
CA GLY A 117 3.01 13.38 12.45
C GLY A 117 2.01 14.01 11.48
N GLY A 118 0.84 13.39 11.28
CA GLY A 118 -0.18 13.84 10.33
C GLY A 118 0.01 13.32 8.90
N GLU A 119 1.10 12.64 8.60
CA GLU A 119 1.37 12.07 7.27
C GLU A 119 0.99 10.60 7.22
N ALA A 120 0.37 10.18 6.11
CA ALA A 120 0.05 8.77 5.90
C ALA A 120 1.26 8.01 5.36
N ILE A 121 1.53 6.86 5.97
CA ILE A 121 2.51 5.87 5.50
C ILE A 121 1.81 4.54 5.24
N TYR A 122 2.42 3.70 4.41
CA TYR A 122 1.77 2.50 3.90
C TYR A 122 2.62 1.26 4.08
N GLY A 123 1.95 0.11 4.16
CA GLY A 123 2.58 -1.18 4.21
C GLY A 123 1.71 -2.25 3.56
N SER A 124 2.34 -3.31 3.08
CA SER A 124 1.69 -4.46 2.45
C SER A 124 2.19 -5.74 3.08
N TYR A 125 1.29 -6.50 3.66
CA TYR A 125 1.59 -7.68 4.44
C TYR A 125 0.73 -8.87 3.99
N ASN A 126 1.21 -10.07 4.25
CA ASN A 126 0.32 -11.22 4.28
C ASN A 126 -0.43 -11.30 5.63
N ARG A 127 -1.36 -12.24 5.77
CA ARG A 127 -2.16 -12.41 7.01
C ARG A 127 -1.34 -12.81 8.24
N LYS A 128 -0.11 -13.29 8.05
CA LYS A 128 0.81 -13.62 9.15
C LYS A 128 1.64 -12.43 9.62
N GLY A 129 1.52 -11.28 8.93
CA GLY A 129 2.29 -10.07 9.21
C GLY A 129 3.68 -10.07 8.55
N GLU A 130 3.93 -10.96 7.60
CA GLU A 130 5.16 -10.95 6.82
C GLU A 130 5.06 -9.85 5.76
N ASP A 131 6.08 -9.01 5.65
CA ASP A 131 6.16 -7.93 4.67
C ASP A 131 6.29 -8.50 3.25
N ILE A 132 5.35 -8.16 2.39
CA ILE A 132 5.30 -8.58 0.99
C ILE A 132 5.46 -7.41 0.01
N SER A 133 5.80 -6.22 0.48
CA SER A 133 5.91 -5.01 -0.36
C SER A 133 6.90 -5.15 -1.51
N HIS A 134 7.90 -6.04 -1.38
CA HIS A 134 8.90 -6.32 -2.39
C HIS A 134 8.44 -7.31 -3.48
N THR A 135 7.29 -7.96 -3.30
CA THR A 135 6.84 -9.04 -4.20
C THR A 135 6.14 -8.54 -5.46
N HIS A 136 5.62 -7.31 -5.44
CA HIS A 136 4.99 -6.68 -6.61
C HIS A 136 5.11 -5.15 -6.54
N PRO A 137 5.30 -4.45 -7.69
CA PRO A 137 5.43 -2.98 -7.69
C PRO A 137 4.26 -2.24 -7.02
N SER A 138 3.01 -2.67 -7.22
CA SER A 138 1.82 -2.04 -6.60
C SER A 138 1.68 -2.31 -5.11
N LEU A 139 2.54 -3.14 -4.52
CA LEU A 139 2.59 -3.36 -3.07
C LEU A 139 3.61 -2.46 -2.37
N GLN A 140 4.43 -1.72 -3.13
CA GLN A 140 5.44 -0.83 -2.57
C GLN A 140 4.80 0.39 -1.92
N PRO A 141 5.29 0.84 -0.75
CA PRO A 141 4.76 2.03 -0.08
C PRO A 141 4.76 3.28 -0.95
N SER A 142 5.79 3.47 -1.78
CA SER A 142 5.88 4.60 -2.72
C SER A 142 4.77 4.60 -3.76
N TYR A 143 4.35 3.41 -4.22
CA TYR A 143 3.23 3.29 -5.15
C TYR A 143 1.90 3.65 -4.47
N CYS A 144 1.66 3.13 -3.27
CA CYS A 144 0.50 3.49 -2.46
C CYS A 144 0.44 5.00 -2.24
N GLN A 145 1.55 5.59 -1.79
CA GLN A 145 1.63 7.02 -1.53
C GLN A 145 1.35 7.85 -2.78
N SER A 146 1.91 7.50 -3.94
CA SER A 146 1.72 8.26 -5.18
C SER A 146 0.24 8.36 -5.54
N CYS A 147 -0.51 7.26 -5.46
CA CYS A 147 -1.95 7.25 -5.73
C CYS A 147 -2.72 8.04 -4.67
N HIS A 148 -2.48 7.76 -3.38
CA HIS A 148 -3.20 8.37 -2.26
C HIS A 148 -2.93 9.88 -2.09
N THR A 149 -1.84 10.42 -2.64
CA THR A 149 -1.53 11.86 -2.60
C THR A 149 -1.91 12.61 -3.89
N THR A 150 -2.06 11.90 -5.01
CA THR A 150 -2.41 12.52 -6.30
C THR A 150 -3.89 12.85 -6.38
N TYR A 151 -4.76 11.95 -5.93
CA TYR A 151 -6.21 12.07 -6.07
C TYR A 151 -6.86 12.69 -4.84
N LYS A 152 -6.50 13.95 -4.52
CA LYS A 152 -6.91 14.65 -3.28
C LYS A 152 -8.41 14.85 -3.12
N ASP A 153 -9.16 14.88 -4.22
CA ASP A 153 -10.61 14.99 -4.20
C ASP A 153 -11.28 13.71 -3.69
N ILE A 154 -10.60 12.58 -3.86
CA ILE A 154 -11.05 11.25 -3.47
C ILE A 154 -10.31 10.79 -2.20
N CYS A 155 -8.99 11.05 -2.14
CA CYS A 155 -8.12 10.62 -1.05
C CYS A 155 -7.75 11.81 -0.17
N ARG A 156 -8.38 11.91 1.00
CA ARG A 156 -8.11 12.98 1.97
C ARG A 156 -7.26 12.42 3.11
N ASN A 157 -6.21 13.17 3.47
CA ASN A 157 -5.27 12.77 4.51
C ASN A 157 -4.80 11.30 4.35
N GLY A 158 -4.52 10.87 3.10
CA GLY A 158 -3.99 9.54 2.82
C GLY A 158 -4.97 8.38 2.91
N THR A 159 -6.26 8.64 3.14
CA THR A 159 -7.33 7.63 3.06
C THR A 159 -8.29 7.99 1.93
N CYS A 160 -8.59 7.04 1.06
CA CYS A 160 -9.48 7.27 -0.06
C CYS A 160 -10.92 6.89 0.34
N ALA A 161 -11.84 7.85 0.20
CA ALA A 161 -13.25 7.52 0.15
C ALA A 161 -13.45 6.71 -1.13
N SER A 162 -13.96 5.49 -1.04
CA SER A 162 -14.11 4.73 -2.25
C SER A 162 -15.23 5.33 -3.09
N SER A 163 -14.84 5.88 -4.23
CA SER A 163 -15.71 6.24 -5.34
C SER A 163 -16.10 5.03 -6.17
N THR A 164 -15.92 3.83 -5.64
CA THR A 164 -16.43 2.61 -6.28
C THR A 164 -17.86 2.32 -5.86
N SER A 165 -18.65 3.36 -5.62
CA SER A 165 -20.08 3.19 -5.79
C SER A 165 -20.38 3.21 -7.29
N LEU A 166 -20.28 2.07 -7.93
CA LEU A 166 -21.31 1.68 -8.87
C LEU A 166 -22.57 1.46 -7.99
N ASP A 167 -22.97 2.49 -7.24
CA ASP A 167 -24.25 2.52 -6.61
C ASP A 167 -25.24 2.63 -7.76
N THR A 168 -25.72 1.46 -8.17
CA THR A 168 -26.95 1.32 -8.95
C THR A 168 -28.06 1.94 -8.11
N GLU A 169 -28.46 3.17 -8.44
CA GLU A 169 -29.83 3.61 -8.18
C GLU A 169 -30.85 2.65 -8.81
#